data_ccd508af1bdaf3ef62fe014d48bacdb7
#
_entry.id   ccd508af1bdaf3ef62fe014d48bacdb7
#
_cell.length_a   1.000
_cell.length_b   1.000
_cell.length_c   1.000
_cell.angle_alpha   90.00
_cell.angle_beta   90.00
_cell.angle_gamma   90.00
#
_symmetry.space_group_name_H-M   'P 1'
#
loop_
_entity.id
_entity.type
_entity.pdbx_description
1 polymer ?
#
loop_
_entity_poly.entity_id
_entity_poly.type
_entity_poly.pdbx_seq_one_letter_code
_entity_poly.pdbx_strand_id
1 'polypeptide(L)'
;MKIEFDAAKSARNAKERGLSFELAVDLDWDAAHTIEDQRQSYGETRYLAYAPMKGRLHVVCFCIRGDAFRIISFRKANKREEKFYAEEKAAADR
;
A
#
# COMPACT_ATOMS: atom_id res chain seq x y z
N MET A 1 -2.92 4.58 13.67
CA MET A 1 -2.39 5.05 12.37
C MET A 1 -3.27 6.17 11.84
N LYS A 2 -2.67 7.27 11.47
CA LYS A 2 -3.39 8.39 10.89
C LYS A 2 -3.23 8.37 9.37
N ILE A 3 -4.34 8.35 8.63
CA ILE A 3 -4.31 8.39 7.18
C ILE A 3 -5.11 9.57 6.66
N GLU A 4 -4.75 10.02 5.46
CA GLU A 4 -5.54 10.99 4.72
C GLU A 4 -5.57 10.58 3.24
N PHE A 5 -6.49 11.11 2.48
CA PHE A 5 -6.63 10.79 1.07
C PHE A 5 -7.62 11.73 0.39
N ASP A 6 -7.59 11.72 -0.94
CA ASP A 6 -8.59 12.40 -1.75
C ASP A 6 -9.89 11.59 -1.74
N ALA A 7 -10.98 12.17 -1.24
CA ALA A 7 -12.26 11.48 -1.09
C ALA A 7 -12.82 10.96 -2.43
N ALA A 8 -12.65 11.72 -3.50
CA ALA A 8 -13.15 11.30 -4.82
C ALA A 8 -12.38 10.11 -5.36
N LYS A 9 -11.05 10.07 -5.14
CA LYS A 9 -10.23 8.92 -5.53
C LYS A 9 -10.58 7.69 -4.72
N SER A 10 -10.82 7.84 -3.42
CA SER A 10 -11.23 6.74 -2.56
C SER A 10 -12.57 6.14 -3.01
N ALA A 11 -13.54 7.00 -3.30
CA ALA A 11 -14.85 6.56 -3.77
C ALA A 11 -14.74 5.82 -5.12
N ARG A 12 -13.92 6.33 -6.04
CA ARG A 12 -13.69 5.68 -7.32
C ARG A 12 -13.04 4.30 -7.12
N ASN A 13 -12.04 4.23 -6.25
CA ASN A 13 -11.35 2.97 -5.97
C ASN A 13 -12.29 1.94 -5.34
N ALA A 14 -13.19 2.38 -4.46
CA ALA A 14 -14.22 1.52 -3.87
C ALA A 14 -15.13 0.96 -4.96
N LYS A 15 -15.55 1.81 -5.91
CA LYS A 15 -16.43 1.39 -7.01
C LYS A 15 -15.72 0.43 -7.97
N GLU A 16 -14.49 0.74 -8.36
CA GLU A 16 -13.77 -0.02 -9.39
C GLU A 16 -13.09 -1.27 -8.85
N ARG A 17 -12.62 -1.24 -7.60
CA ARG A 17 -11.79 -2.31 -7.02
C ARG A 17 -12.37 -2.91 -5.74
N GLY A 18 -13.46 -2.35 -5.22
CA GLY A 18 -14.02 -2.79 -3.95
C GLY A 18 -13.20 -2.36 -2.73
N LEU A 19 -12.31 -1.38 -2.89
CA LEU A 19 -11.39 -0.95 -1.85
C LEU A 19 -11.46 0.56 -1.68
N SER A 20 -12.15 1.03 -0.62
CA SER A 20 -12.02 2.43 -0.23
C SER A 20 -10.65 2.62 0.41
N PHE A 21 -10.10 3.83 0.32
CA PHE A 21 -8.77 4.09 0.89
C PHE A 21 -8.74 3.99 2.41
N GLU A 22 -9.88 4.16 3.06
CA GLU A 22 -10.02 3.98 4.51
C GLU A 22 -9.61 2.59 4.97
N LEU A 23 -9.81 1.58 4.12
CA LEU A 23 -9.47 0.20 4.45
C LEU A 23 -7.96 -0.02 4.61
N ALA A 24 -7.14 0.93 4.18
CA ALA A 24 -5.68 0.80 4.34
C ALA A 24 -5.26 0.69 5.80
N VAL A 25 -6.07 1.20 6.76
CA VAL A 25 -5.77 1.04 8.19
C VAL A 25 -5.86 -0.42 8.64
N ASP A 26 -6.61 -1.24 7.91
CA ASP A 26 -6.82 -2.66 8.24
C ASP A 26 -5.73 -3.58 7.69
N LEU A 27 -4.78 -3.05 6.92
CA LEU A 27 -3.63 -3.82 6.47
C LEU A 27 -2.77 -4.22 7.67
N ASP A 28 -2.16 -5.39 7.59
CA ASP A 28 -1.19 -5.83 8.59
C ASP A 28 0.14 -5.10 8.33
N TRP A 29 0.27 -3.91 8.88
CA TRP A 29 1.46 -3.07 8.70
C TRP A 29 2.69 -3.67 9.35
N ASP A 30 2.53 -4.50 10.39
CA ASP A 30 3.67 -5.19 11.02
C ASP A 30 4.28 -6.21 10.07
N ALA A 31 3.48 -6.77 9.17
CA ALA A 31 3.94 -7.71 8.16
C ALA A 31 4.26 -7.04 6.82
N ALA A 32 4.19 -5.71 6.73
CA ALA A 32 4.42 -4.99 5.49
C ALA A 32 5.89 -5.02 5.07
N HIS A 33 6.09 -5.16 3.75
CA HIS A 33 7.38 -4.89 3.13
C HIS A 33 7.23 -3.59 2.36
N THR A 34 7.99 -2.58 2.74
CA THR A 34 7.86 -1.22 2.18
C THR A 34 9.12 -0.82 1.45
N ILE A 35 8.95 -0.32 0.24
CA ILE A 35 10.06 0.18 -0.59
C ILE A 35 9.73 1.59 -1.06
N GLU A 36 10.76 2.35 -1.42
CA GLU A 36 10.56 3.65 -2.05
C GLU A 36 10.14 3.46 -3.51
N ASP A 37 9.13 4.21 -3.93
CA ASP A 37 8.66 4.18 -5.31
C ASP A 37 9.48 5.15 -6.14
N GLN A 38 10.43 4.61 -6.91
CA GLN A 38 11.36 5.39 -7.74
C GLN A 38 11.02 5.31 -9.22
N ARG A 39 9.81 4.85 -9.58
CA ARG A 39 9.41 4.68 -10.98
C ARG A 39 9.42 5.98 -11.77
N GLN A 40 9.21 7.11 -11.10
CA GLN A 40 9.29 8.44 -11.70
C GLN A 40 9.55 9.50 -10.62
N SER A 41 9.83 10.73 -11.04
CA SER A 41 9.98 11.85 -10.13
C SER A 41 8.60 12.43 -9.84
N TYR A 42 8.19 12.44 -8.56
CA TYR A 42 6.87 12.90 -8.14
C TYR A 42 6.89 14.29 -7.48
N GLY A 43 8.09 14.86 -7.29
CA GLY A 43 8.23 16.07 -6.49
C GLY A 43 8.11 15.81 -5.00
N GLU A 44 7.90 14.56 -4.60
CA GLU A 44 7.80 14.11 -3.21
C GLU A 44 8.21 12.64 -3.16
N THR A 45 8.62 12.17 -1.99
CA THR A 45 8.95 10.76 -1.81
C THR A 45 7.68 9.94 -1.66
N ARG A 46 7.54 8.92 -2.47
CA ARG A 46 6.42 7.96 -2.40
C ARG A 46 6.93 6.58 -2.05
N TYR A 47 6.09 5.81 -1.38
CA TYR A 47 6.39 4.46 -0.93
C TYR A 47 5.35 3.49 -1.44
N LEU A 48 5.80 2.25 -1.66
CA LEU A 48 4.91 1.12 -1.93
C LEU A 48 5.02 0.18 -0.75
N ALA A 49 3.89 -0.10 -0.10
CA ALA A 49 3.83 -1.10 0.96
C ALA A 49 3.07 -2.31 0.45
N TYR A 50 3.69 -3.48 0.60
CA TYR A 50 3.09 -4.78 0.29
C TYR A 50 2.69 -5.38 1.61
N ALA A 51 1.38 -5.51 1.85
CA ALA A 51 0.88 -5.96 3.15
C ALA A 51 -0.38 -6.81 3.00
N PRO A 52 -0.54 -7.84 3.87
CA PRO A 52 -1.74 -8.66 3.82
C PRO A 52 -2.92 -8.01 4.52
N MET A 53 -4.11 -8.33 4.03
CA MET A 53 -5.37 -7.98 4.66
C MET A 53 -6.36 -9.09 4.31
N LYS A 54 -6.96 -9.71 5.34
CA LYS A 54 -7.93 -10.81 5.17
C LYS A 54 -7.40 -11.93 4.28
N GLY A 55 -6.14 -12.31 4.50
CA GLY A 55 -5.52 -13.42 3.77
C GLY A 55 -5.11 -13.11 2.34
N ARG A 56 -5.16 -11.84 1.92
CA ARG A 56 -4.80 -11.43 0.57
C ARG A 56 -3.77 -10.31 0.61
N LEU A 57 -2.72 -10.45 -0.19
CA LEU A 57 -1.71 -9.40 -0.32
C LEU A 57 -2.27 -8.22 -1.09
N HIS A 58 -2.00 -7.02 -0.59
CA HIS A 58 -2.38 -5.76 -1.21
C HIS A 58 -1.15 -4.88 -1.39
N VAL A 59 -1.26 -3.93 -2.29
CA VAL A 59 -0.22 -2.92 -2.52
C VAL A 59 -0.85 -1.55 -2.33
N VAL A 60 -0.26 -0.76 -1.46
CA VAL A 60 -0.69 0.61 -1.23
C VAL A 60 0.46 1.55 -1.54
N CYS A 61 0.18 2.59 -2.34
CA CYS A 61 1.12 3.67 -2.58
C CYS A 61 0.75 4.83 -1.68
N PHE A 62 1.73 5.40 -0.99
CA PHE A 62 1.47 6.51 -0.08
C PHE A 62 2.68 7.44 0.00
N CYS A 63 2.44 8.66 0.47
CA CYS A 63 3.49 9.56 0.89
C CYS A 63 3.21 9.97 2.34
N ILE A 64 4.22 10.58 2.98
CA ILE A 64 4.09 11.01 4.37
C ILE A 64 3.90 12.52 4.39
N ARG A 65 2.84 12.99 5.05
CA ARG A 65 2.56 14.40 5.24
C ARG A 65 2.35 14.68 6.72
N GLY A 66 3.37 15.30 7.35
CA GLY A 66 3.37 15.49 8.79
C GLY A 66 3.36 14.15 9.49
N ASP A 67 2.31 13.88 10.27
CA ASP A 67 2.12 12.63 11.01
C ASP A 67 1.17 11.66 10.31
N ALA A 68 0.74 11.98 9.08
CA ALA A 68 -0.25 11.19 8.35
C ALA A 68 0.37 10.46 7.15
N PHE A 69 -0.18 9.27 6.85
CA PHE A 69 0.08 8.56 5.61
C PHE A 69 -0.98 8.98 4.61
N ARG A 70 -0.57 9.66 3.55
CA ARG A 70 -1.50 10.05 2.49
C ARG A 70 -1.57 8.95 1.45
N ILE A 71 -2.72 8.28 1.39
CA ILE A 71 -2.95 7.15 0.48
C ILE A 71 -3.15 7.69 -0.94
N ILE A 72 -2.39 7.15 -1.90
CA ILE A 72 -2.42 7.58 -3.29
C ILE A 72 -3.09 6.52 -4.17
N SER A 73 -2.82 5.24 -3.91
CA SER A 73 -3.46 4.14 -4.61
C SER A 73 -3.52 2.91 -3.72
N PHE A 74 -4.50 2.04 -3.96
CA PHE A 74 -4.71 0.86 -3.15
C PHE A 74 -5.34 -0.22 -4.01
N ARG A 75 -4.71 -1.40 -4.06
CA ARG A 75 -5.17 -2.50 -4.90
C ARG A 75 -4.66 -3.84 -4.39
N LYS A 76 -5.27 -4.91 -4.87
CA LYS A 76 -4.77 -6.26 -4.63
C LYS A 76 -3.46 -6.46 -5.40
N ALA A 77 -2.57 -7.26 -4.84
CA ALA A 77 -1.31 -7.61 -5.50
C ALA A 77 -1.55 -8.62 -6.62
N ASN A 78 -0.71 -8.57 -7.64
CA ASN A 78 -0.68 -9.58 -8.68
C ASN A 78 0.27 -10.73 -8.27
N LYS A 79 0.33 -11.79 -9.09
CA LYS A 79 1.14 -12.98 -8.76
C LYS A 79 2.64 -12.68 -8.66
N ARG A 80 3.14 -11.79 -9.51
CA ARG A 80 4.55 -11.38 -9.47
C ARG A 80 4.86 -10.68 -8.16
N GLU A 81 3.96 -9.83 -7.70
CA GLU A 81 4.11 -9.11 -6.44
C GLU A 81 4.00 -10.03 -5.24
N GLU A 82 3.12 -11.02 -5.30
CA GLU A 82 3.02 -12.04 -4.26
C GLU A 82 4.34 -12.82 -4.12
N LYS A 83 4.94 -13.19 -5.26
CA LYS A 83 6.22 -13.88 -5.26
C LYS A 83 7.34 -13.01 -4.69
N PHE A 84 7.41 -11.75 -5.12
CA PHE A 84 8.36 -10.77 -4.60
C PHE A 84 8.24 -10.64 -3.09
N TYR A 85 7.01 -10.47 -2.59
CA TYR A 85 6.78 -10.33 -1.16
C TYR A 85 7.22 -11.58 -0.39
N ALA A 86 6.88 -12.77 -0.88
CA ALA A 86 7.28 -14.02 -0.24
C ALA A 86 8.80 -14.17 -0.18
N GLU A 87 9.50 -13.81 -1.25
CA GLU A 87 10.97 -13.87 -1.31
C GLU A 87 11.60 -12.89 -0.32
N GLU A 88 11.07 -11.66 -0.23
CA GLU A 88 11.59 -10.65 0.68
C GLU A 88 11.35 -11.03 2.15
N LYS A 89 10.20 -11.62 2.46
CA LYS A 89 9.91 -12.09 3.81
C LYS A 89 10.82 -13.25 4.19
N ALA A 90 11.06 -14.19 3.28
CA ALA A 90 11.96 -15.30 3.53
C ALA A 90 13.39 -14.81 3.76
N ALA A 91 13.86 -13.80 3.00
CA ALA A 91 15.19 -13.24 3.18
C ALA A 91 15.32 -12.51 4.53
N ALA A 92 14.27 -11.84 4.97
CA ALA A 92 14.26 -11.13 6.26
C ALA A 92 14.31 -12.09 7.46
N ASP A 93 13.80 -13.31 7.28
CA ASP A 93 13.74 -14.33 8.36
C ASP A 93 15.05 -15.14 8.51
N ARG A 94 16.07 -14.86 7.69
CA ARG A 94 17.36 -15.55 7.74
C ARG A 94 18.31 -14.99 8.77
#